data_5bfa54222b888ba748a49d4199800de2
#
_entry.id   5bfa54222b888ba748a49d4199800de2
#
_cell.length_a   1.000
_cell.length_b   1.000
_cell.length_c   1.000
_cell.angle_alpha   90.00
_cell.angle_beta   90.00
_cell.angle_gamma   90.00
#
_symmetry.space_group_name_H-M   'P 1'
#
loop_
_entity.id
_entity.type
_entity.pdbx_description
1 polymer ?
#
loop_
_entity_poly.entity_id
_entity_poly.type
_entity_poly.pdbx_seq_one_letter_code
_entity_poly.pdbx_strand_id
1 'polypeptide(L)'
;MKSNKVIAIGLDAAEPSLIEKWMDEGYLKNLAALRSKGSFGRLSSSADWLVGSTWPTFSTGTLPGEHGFYHYLQWRGDKMDYERPNPDWISADPFWRKLDENFRVIAVDIPLTFPPTPFNGIEISGWAAHDRIYPTSSYPKEKIKWVIKNFGRPPI
;
A
#
# COMPACT_ATOMS: atom_id res chain seq x y z
N MET A 1 2.37 -29.53 5.05
CA MET A 1 3.42 -28.66 4.48
C MET A 1 3.72 -27.53 5.45
N LYS A 2 5.00 -27.19 5.68
CA LYS A 2 5.33 -25.96 6.42
C LYS A 2 4.87 -24.77 5.56
N SER A 3 3.94 -23.97 6.07
CA SER A 3 3.56 -22.74 5.37
C SER A 3 4.71 -21.74 5.47
N ASN A 4 5.24 -21.31 4.35
CA ASN A 4 6.22 -20.24 4.31
C ASN A 4 5.52 -18.93 4.70
N LYS A 5 6.06 -18.25 5.72
CA LYS A 5 5.57 -16.93 6.12
C LYS A 5 6.27 -15.88 5.27
N VAL A 6 5.49 -14.96 4.73
CA VAL A 6 6.00 -13.81 3.97
C VAL A 6 5.66 -12.54 4.74
N ILE A 7 6.61 -11.65 4.86
CA ILE A 7 6.42 -10.28 5.38
C ILE A 7 6.83 -9.33 4.27
N ALA A 8 5.91 -8.47 3.84
CA ALA A 8 6.18 -7.39 2.92
C ALA A 8 6.13 -6.05 3.69
N ILE A 9 7.16 -5.23 3.55
CA ILE A 9 7.23 -3.92 4.17
C ILE A 9 7.38 -2.90 3.06
N GLY A 10 6.36 -2.06 2.87
CA GLY A 10 6.39 -0.94 1.95
C GLY A 10 6.87 0.32 2.68
N LEU A 11 7.83 1.01 2.10
CA LEU A 11 8.32 2.29 2.61
C LEU A 11 7.92 3.38 1.61
N ASP A 12 7.05 4.28 2.05
CA ASP A 12 6.64 5.40 1.22
C ASP A 12 7.78 6.40 1.04
N ALA A 13 7.87 7.01 -0.14
CA ALA A 13 8.92 7.97 -0.51
C ALA A 13 10.37 7.52 -0.23
N ALA A 14 10.61 6.23 -0.15
CA ALA A 14 11.94 5.65 0.09
C ALA A 14 12.78 5.71 -1.19
N GLU A 15 13.62 6.72 -1.31
CA GLU A 15 14.50 6.93 -2.46
C GLU A 15 15.63 5.88 -2.49
N PRO A 16 15.71 5.01 -3.53
CA PRO A 16 16.61 3.87 -3.52
C PRO A 16 18.09 4.23 -3.44
N SER A 17 18.52 5.27 -4.14
CA SER A 17 19.94 5.68 -4.17
C SER A 17 20.40 6.20 -2.81
N LEU A 18 19.51 6.87 -2.08
CA LEU A 18 19.79 7.36 -0.73
C LEU A 18 19.86 6.19 0.27
N ILE A 19 18.97 5.22 0.14
CA ILE A 19 18.97 4.02 0.97
C ILE A 19 20.25 3.22 0.73
N GLU A 20 20.64 3.02 -0.53
CA GLU A 20 21.90 2.33 -0.88
C GLU A 20 23.10 3.03 -0.27
N LYS A 21 23.20 4.35 -0.45
CA LYS A 21 24.25 5.16 0.16
C LYS A 21 24.31 4.97 1.68
N TRP A 22 23.19 5.07 2.36
CA TRP A 22 23.16 4.93 3.81
C TRP A 22 23.41 3.50 4.31
N MET A 23 23.10 2.50 3.52
CA MET A 23 23.53 1.12 3.79
C MET A 23 25.06 0.99 3.71
N ASP A 24 25.65 1.55 2.66
CA ASP A 24 27.09 1.48 2.41
C ASP A 24 27.89 2.32 3.44
N GLU A 25 27.35 3.44 3.89
CA GLU A 25 27.90 4.28 4.96
C GLU A 25 27.66 3.73 6.38
N GLY A 26 26.91 2.64 6.52
CA GLY A 26 26.65 1.97 7.80
C GLY A 26 25.54 2.57 8.66
N TYR A 27 24.76 3.53 8.16
CA TYR A 27 23.61 4.08 8.88
C TYR A 27 22.43 3.09 8.90
N LEU A 28 22.20 2.35 7.83
CA LEU A 28 21.11 1.39 7.70
C LEU A 28 21.60 -0.06 7.83
N LYS A 29 22.22 -0.38 8.95
CA LYS A 29 22.87 -1.68 9.19
C LYS A 29 21.94 -2.89 9.00
N ASN A 30 20.71 -2.79 9.43
CA ASN A 30 19.75 -3.89 9.31
C ASN A 30 19.33 -4.13 7.85
N LEU A 31 19.12 -3.08 7.08
CA LEU A 31 18.84 -3.21 5.64
C LEU A 31 20.05 -3.72 4.88
N ALA A 32 21.25 -3.25 5.22
CA ALA A 32 22.51 -3.77 4.67
C ALA A 32 22.68 -5.27 4.95
N ALA A 33 22.36 -5.71 6.17
CA ALA A 33 22.40 -7.13 6.53
C ALA A 33 21.34 -7.97 5.78
N LEU A 34 20.14 -7.44 5.55
CA LEU A 34 19.14 -8.11 4.72
C LEU A 34 19.59 -8.21 3.26
N ARG A 35 20.12 -7.11 2.70
CA ARG A 35 20.68 -7.08 1.34
C ARG A 35 21.78 -8.12 1.15
N SER A 36 22.69 -8.26 2.11
CA SER A 36 23.80 -9.21 2.03
C SER A 36 23.39 -10.68 2.11
N LYS A 37 22.24 -10.99 2.70
CA LYS A 37 21.73 -12.35 2.90
C LYS A 37 20.62 -12.74 1.92
N GLY A 38 20.07 -11.78 1.20
CA GLY A 38 18.95 -11.95 0.30
C GLY A 38 19.28 -11.58 -1.13
N SER A 39 18.23 -11.44 -1.93
CA SER A 39 18.32 -10.88 -3.28
C SER A 39 17.96 -9.40 -3.25
N PHE A 40 18.67 -8.60 -3.99
CA PHE A 40 18.44 -7.17 -4.14
C PHE A 40 18.22 -6.83 -5.61
N GLY A 41 17.33 -5.91 -5.88
CA GLY A 41 17.06 -5.42 -7.23
C GLY A 41 16.28 -4.13 -7.20
N ARG A 42 16.35 -3.36 -8.29
CA ARG A 42 15.53 -2.18 -8.51
C ARG A 42 14.30 -2.54 -9.31
N LEU A 43 13.18 -1.94 -8.97
CA LEU A 43 11.93 -2.07 -9.69
C LEU A 43 11.72 -0.83 -10.57
N SER A 44 11.20 -1.04 -11.77
CA SER A 44 10.63 0.05 -12.57
C SER A 44 9.32 0.50 -11.94
N SER A 45 9.05 1.78 -12.00
CA SER A 45 7.85 2.38 -11.43
C SER A 45 7.15 3.25 -12.46
N SER A 46 5.84 3.38 -12.34
CA SER A 46 5.05 4.37 -13.08
C SER A 46 5.20 5.80 -12.51
N ALA A 47 5.89 5.96 -11.38
CA ALA A 47 6.03 7.25 -10.69
C ALA A 47 6.74 8.32 -11.50
N ASP A 48 7.61 7.95 -12.44
CA ASP A 48 8.29 8.90 -13.34
C ASP A 48 7.31 9.69 -14.22
N TRP A 49 6.14 9.13 -14.49
CA TRP A 49 5.14 9.69 -15.38
C TRP A 49 3.82 10.01 -14.67
N LEU A 50 3.44 9.18 -13.70
CA LEU A 50 2.12 9.18 -13.09
C LEU A 50 2.23 9.15 -11.57
N VAL A 51 2.45 10.32 -10.98
CA VAL A 51 2.54 10.49 -9.52
C VAL A 51 1.22 10.04 -8.85
N GLY A 52 1.32 9.18 -7.86
CA GLY A 52 0.17 8.62 -7.14
C GLY A 52 -0.28 7.25 -7.64
N SER A 53 0.17 6.80 -8.81
CA SER A 53 -0.22 5.49 -9.37
C SER A 53 0.54 4.29 -8.76
N THR A 54 1.64 4.52 -8.05
CA THR A 54 2.55 3.46 -7.59
C THR A 54 1.89 2.48 -6.62
N TRP A 55 1.18 2.99 -5.62
CA TRP A 55 0.49 2.14 -4.64
C TRP A 55 -0.66 1.36 -5.25
N PRO A 56 -1.57 1.95 -6.05
CA PRO A 56 -2.56 1.19 -6.79
C PRO A 56 -1.95 0.13 -7.73
N THR A 57 -0.89 0.47 -8.46
CA THR A 57 -0.16 -0.49 -9.31
C THR A 57 0.39 -1.67 -8.50
N PHE A 58 1.02 -1.39 -7.35
CA PHE A 58 1.50 -2.44 -6.46
C PHE A 58 0.35 -3.30 -5.92
N SER A 59 -0.69 -2.67 -5.38
CA SER A 59 -1.77 -3.39 -4.70
C SER A 59 -2.63 -4.21 -5.65
N THR A 60 -2.89 -3.72 -6.85
CA THR A 60 -3.75 -4.40 -7.82
C THR A 60 -2.99 -5.36 -8.74
N GLY A 61 -1.67 -5.14 -8.91
CA GLY A 61 -0.86 -5.85 -9.88
C GLY A 61 -1.19 -5.47 -11.33
N THR A 62 -1.85 -4.32 -11.56
CA THR A 62 -2.26 -3.84 -12.88
C THR A 62 -1.65 -2.48 -13.18
N LEU A 63 -1.66 -2.07 -14.44
CA LEU A 63 -1.13 -0.78 -14.88
C LEU A 63 -2.13 0.37 -14.65
N PRO A 64 -1.68 1.63 -14.59
CA PRO A 64 -2.57 2.79 -14.40
C PRO A 64 -3.72 2.89 -15.41
N GLY A 65 -3.51 2.45 -16.65
CA GLY A 65 -4.56 2.39 -17.66
C GLY A 65 -5.66 1.36 -17.37
N GLU A 66 -5.36 0.36 -16.55
CA GLU A 66 -6.30 -0.70 -16.17
C GLU A 66 -7.00 -0.38 -14.84
N HIS A 67 -6.24 0.01 -13.79
CA HIS A 67 -6.84 0.32 -12.51
C HIS A 67 -7.44 1.74 -12.44
N GLY A 68 -7.17 2.62 -13.40
CA GLY A 68 -7.80 3.92 -13.55
C GLY A 68 -7.30 5.03 -12.62
N PHE A 69 -6.36 4.75 -11.73
CA PHE A 69 -5.80 5.74 -10.82
C PHE A 69 -4.40 6.18 -11.27
N TYR A 70 -4.25 7.41 -11.71
CA TYR A 70 -2.98 7.92 -12.25
C TYR A 70 -2.46 9.18 -11.53
N HIS A 71 -3.34 9.91 -10.82
CA HIS A 71 -2.95 11.11 -10.09
C HIS A 71 -3.96 11.40 -8.98
N TYR A 72 -3.55 12.07 -7.90
CA TYR A 72 -4.44 12.49 -6.81
C TYR A 72 -5.36 13.67 -7.16
N LEU A 73 -5.24 14.24 -8.36
CA LEU A 73 -6.22 15.11 -9.00
C LEU A 73 -6.39 14.59 -10.43
N GLN A 74 -7.55 14.04 -10.73
CA GLN A 74 -7.85 13.48 -12.05
C GLN A 74 -8.92 14.30 -12.76
N TRP A 75 -8.71 14.50 -14.05
CA TRP A 75 -9.67 15.19 -14.89
C TRP A 75 -10.96 14.40 -15.05
N ARG A 76 -12.07 15.05 -14.85
CA ARG A 76 -13.43 14.52 -15.08
C ARG A 76 -14.05 15.22 -16.28
N GLY A 77 -14.04 14.55 -17.43
CA GLY A 77 -14.59 15.11 -18.67
C GLY A 77 -16.12 15.35 -18.62
N ASP A 78 -16.83 14.56 -17.80
CA ASP A 78 -18.27 14.72 -17.56
C ASP A 78 -18.63 15.98 -16.75
N LYS A 79 -17.69 16.47 -15.93
CA LYS A 79 -17.86 17.67 -15.09
C LYS A 79 -17.01 18.85 -15.56
N MET A 80 -16.11 18.64 -16.51
CA MET A 80 -15.13 19.63 -16.96
C MET A 80 -14.30 20.23 -15.82
N ASP A 81 -13.91 19.38 -14.84
CA ASP A 81 -13.20 19.78 -13.63
C ASP A 81 -12.23 18.72 -13.16
N TYR A 82 -11.35 19.09 -12.24
CA TYR A 82 -10.46 18.17 -11.54
C TYR A 82 -11.07 17.72 -10.22
N GLU A 83 -11.09 16.42 -10.01
CA GLU A 83 -11.55 15.84 -8.74
C GLU A 83 -10.45 14.98 -8.12
N ARG A 84 -10.45 14.92 -6.79
CA ARG A 84 -9.70 13.89 -6.08
C ARG A 84 -10.38 12.56 -6.30
N PRO A 85 -9.73 11.60 -6.95
CA PRO A 85 -10.29 10.27 -7.06
C PRO A 85 -10.42 9.66 -5.67
N ASN A 86 -11.45 8.87 -5.51
CA ASN A 86 -11.60 8.04 -4.34
C ASN A 86 -11.26 6.57 -4.70
N PRO A 87 -11.01 5.66 -3.75
CA PRO A 87 -10.67 4.28 -4.05
C PRO A 87 -11.71 3.52 -4.85
N ASP A 88 -12.98 3.96 -4.84
CA ASP A 88 -14.02 3.36 -5.68
C ASP A 88 -13.73 3.55 -7.18
N TRP A 89 -12.80 4.44 -7.52
CA TRP A 89 -12.35 4.64 -8.90
C TRP A 89 -11.32 3.60 -9.33
N ILE A 90 -10.72 2.88 -8.38
CA ILE A 90 -9.78 1.81 -8.67
C ILE A 90 -10.59 0.59 -9.08
N SER A 91 -10.52 0.23 -10.35
CA SER A 91 -11.33 -0.82 -10.95
C SER A 91 -10.90 -2.25 -10.60
N ALA A 92 -9.80 -2.41 -9.87
CA ALA A 92 -9.22 -3.70 -9.54
C ALA A 92 -9.04 -3.88 -8.03
N ASP A 93 -9.40 -5.06 -7.53
CA ASP A 93 -9.15 -5.43 -6.14
C ASP A 93 -7.66 -5.63 -5.86
N PRO A 94 -7.21 -5.31 -4.64
CA PRO A 94 -5.88 -5.67 -4.19
C PRO A 94 -5.60 -7.17 -4.30
N PHE A 95 -4.38 -7.52 -4.70
CA PHE A 95 -4.01 -8.92 -4.97
C PHE A 95 -4.21 -9.85 -3.77
N TRP A 96 -4.02 -9.38 -2.55
CA TRP A 96 -4.20 -10.20 -1.34
C TRP A 96 -5.66 -10.61 -1.09
N ARG A 97 -6.63 -9.88 -1.63
CA ARG A 97 -8.05 -10.24 -1.55
C ARG A 97 -8.43 -11.34 -2.55
N LYS A 98 -7.57 -11.56 -3.56
CA LYS A 98 -7.75 -12.58 -4.62
C LYS A 98 -6.99 -13.87 -4.35
N LEU A 99 -6.22 -13.93 -3.25
CA LEU A 99 -5.50 -15.13 -2.88
C LEU A 99 -6.47 -16.23 -2.44
N ASP A 100 -6.05 -17.48 -2.71
CA ASP A 100 -6.78 -18.67 -2.27
C ASP A 100 -7.03 -18.66 -0.76
N GLU A 101 -8.13 -19.26 -0.31
CA GLU A 101 -8.54 -19.34 1.09
C GLU A 101 -7.52 -20.00 2.02
N ASN A 102 -6.57 -20.76 1.48
CA ASN A 102 -5.44 -21.32 2.22
C ASN A 102 -4.43 -20.26 2.68
N PHE A 103 -4.48 -19.07 2.11
CA PHE A 103 -3.62 -17.95 2.49
C PHE A 103 -4.36 -17.02 3.44
N ARG A 104 -3.78 -16.81 4.61
CA ARG A 104 -4.26 -15.80 5.55
C ARG A 104 -3.38 -14.57 5.47
N VAL A 105 -3.96 -13.42 5.18
CA VAL A 105 -3.24 -12.18 4.97
C VAL A 105 -3.58 -11.15 6.05
N ILE A 106 -2.59 -10.39 6.48
CA ILE A 106 -2.77 -9.18 7.27
C ILE A 106 -2.20 -8.03 6.46
N ALA A 107 -3.05 -7.10 6.03
CA ALA A 107 -2.68 -5.90 5.32
C ALA A 107 -2.90 -4.67 6.21
N VAL A 108 -1.88 -3.83 6.36
CA VAL A 108 -1.97 -2.66 7.25
C VAL A 108 -1.51 -1.43 6.50
N ASP A 109 -2.38 -0.45 6.42
CA ASP A 109 -2.13 0.89 5.88
C ASP A 109 -1.49 0.94 4.49
N ILE A 110 -1.85 0.01 3.63
CA ILE A 110 -1.45 0.11 2.23
C ILE A 110 -2.28 1.23 1.60
N PRO A 111 -1.63 2.28 1.07
CA PRO A 111 -2.32 3.43 0.54
C PRO A 111 -3.33 3.08 -0.56
N LEU A 112 -4.47 3.76 -0.56
CA LEU A 112 -5.52 3.65 -1.58
C LEU A 112 -6.15 2.24 -1.71
N THR A 113 -6.21 1.47 -0.63
CA THR A 113 -6.85 0.13 -0.61
C THR A 113 -8.19 0.10 0.12
N PHE A 114 -8.90 1.14 0.06
CA PHE A 114 -10.14 1.43 0.80
C PHE A 114 -11.37 1.28 -0.11
N PRO A 115 -12.57 0.91 0.38
CA PRO A 115 -12.84 0.33 1.68
C PRO A 115 -12.44 -1.16 1.78
N PRO A 116 -12.10 -1.67 2.98
CA PRO A 116 -11.83 -3.08 3.15
C PRO A 116 -13.06 -3.94 2.84
N THR A 117 -12.87 -4.98 2.03
CA THR A 117 -13.90 -5.97 1.70
C THR A 117 -13.60 -7.32 2.36
N PRO A 118 -14.59 -8.21 2.52
CA PRO A 118 -14.37 -9.54 3.09
C PRO A 118 -13.34 -10.37 2.32
N PHE A 119 -12.37 -10.95 3.06
CA PHE A 119 -11.39 -11.91 2.57
C PHE A 119 -10.84 -12.74 3.74
N ASN A 120 -10.00 -13.75 3.46
CA ASN A 120 -9.39 -14.55 4.51
C ASN A 120 -8.24 -13.78 5.19
N GLY A 121 -8.56 -12.85 6.09
CA GLY A 121 -7.52 -12.08 6.75
C GLY A 121 -8.01 -10.89 7.56
N ILE A 122 -7.09 -9.95 7.73
CA ILE A 122 -7.34 -8.67 8.41
C ILE A 122 -6.80 -7.56 7.53
N GLU A 123 -7.58 -6.52 7.36
CA GLU A 123 -7.14 -5.30 6.69
C GLU A 123 -7.43 -4.09 7.57
N ILE A 124 -6.44 -3.25 7.75
CA ILE A 124 -6.55 -1.94 8.41
C ILE A 124 -6.21 -0.89 7.36
N SER A 125 -7.09 0.06 7.16
CA SER A 125 -6.91 1.11 6.16
C SER A 125 -7.07 2.50 6.76
N GLY A 126 -6.19 3.42 6.38
CA GLY A 126 -6.25 4.83 6.76
C GLY A 126 -5.96 5.12 8.24
N TRP A 127 -5.27 4.20 8.95
CA TRP A 127 -4.92 4.43 10.36
C TRP A 127 -3.69 5.32 10.52
N ALA A 128 -2.66 5.12 9.74
CA ALA A 128 -1.42 5.91 9.78
C ALA A 128 -1.13 6.66 8.45
N ALA A 129 -2.01 6.53 7.46
CA ALA A 129 -1.85 7.20 6.19
C ALA A 129 -1.87 8.73 6.36
N HIS A 130 -0.92 9.39 5.70
CA HIS A 130 -0.83 10.85 5.69
C HIS A 130 -1.98 11.51 4.90
N ASP A 131 -2.47 10.83 3.86
CA ASP A 131 -3.62 11.26 3.07
C ASP A 131 -4.92 10.79 3.70
N ARG A 132 -5.51 11.63 4.54
CA ARG A 132 -6.80 11.33 5.17
C ARG A 132 -7.97 11.64 4.26
N ILE A 133 -7.97 11.03 3.11
CA ILE A 133 -9.08 11.15 2.16
C ILE A 133 -10.29 10.34 2.67
N TYR A 134 -10.05 9.34 3.54
CA TYR A 134 -11.05 8.39 4.01
C TYR A 134 -11.00 8.17 5.51
N PRO A 135 -12.15 7.84 6.12
CA PRO A 135 -12.18 7.45 7.51
C PRO A 135 -11.42 6.14 7.72
N THR A 136 -10.68 6.07 8.81
CA THR A 136 -10.00 4.85 9.27
C THR A 136 -11.01 3.70 9.38
N SER A 137 -10.68 2.57 8.80
CA SER A 137 -11.56 1.41 8.77
C SER A 137 -10.81 0.09 8.83
N SER A 138 -11.53 -1.00 8.98
CA SER A 138 -10.93 -2.34 8.96
C SER A 138 -11.89 -3.40 8.47
N TYR A 139 -11.31 -4.51 8.03
CA TYR A 139 -11.99 -5.80 7.93
C TYR A 139 -11.24 -6.83 8.80
N PRO A 140 -11.92 -7.58 9.70
CA PRO A 140 -13.29 -7.33 10.18
C PRO A 140 -13.45 -5.95 10.86
N LYS A 141 -14.66 -5.40 10.84
CA LYS A 141 -14.95 -4.01 11.28
C LYS A 141 -14.51 -3.70 12.72
N GLU A 142 -14.53 -4.68 13.62
CA GLU A 142 -14.14 -4.50 15.02
C GLU A 142 -12.64 -4.33 15.22
N LYS A 143 -11.81 -4.71 14.25
CA LYS A 143 -10.35 -4.66 14.37
C LYS A 143 -9.82 -3.25 14.53
N ILE A 144 -10.44 -2.26 13.88
CA ILE A 144 -10.00 -0.87 14.04
C ILE A 144 -10.20 -0.35 15.46
N LYS A 145 -11.25 -0.79 16.16
CA LYS A 145 -11.47 -0.43 17.57
C LYS A 145 -10.36 -0.99 18.46
N TRP A 146 -9.93 -2.21 18.19
CA TRP A 146 -8.81 -2.84 18.89
C TRP A 146 -7.49 -2.09 18.62
N VAL A 147 -7.22 -1.73 17.38
CA VAL A 147 -6.02 -0.94 17.00
C VAL A 147 -6.01 0.39 17.74
N ILE A 148 -7.10 1.16 17.68
CA ILE A 148 -7.19 2.46 18.36
C ILE A 148 -7.03 2.32 19.87
N LYS A 149 -7.60 1.30 20.46
CA LYS A 149 -7.48 1.05 21.91
C LYS A 149 -6.04 0.77 22.34
N ASN A 150 -5.27 0.02 21.54
CA ASN A 150 -3.93 -0.44 21.94
C ASN A 150 -2.80 0.46 21.43
N PHE A 151 -2.99 1.16 20.32
CA PHE A 151 -1.95 1.96 19.65
C PHE A 151 -2.32 3.44 19.49
N GLY A 152 -3.50 3.83 19.95
CA GLY A 152 -3.98 5.20 19.84
C GLY A 152 -4.74 5.48 18.55
N ARG A 153 -5.20 6.73 18.43
CA ARG A 153 -5.80 7.23 17.19
C ARG A 153 -4.71 7.52 16.16
N PRO A 154 -5.08 7.59 14.88
CA PRO A 154 -4.13 7.96 13.84
C PRO A 154 -3.39 9.24 14.23
N PRO A 155 -2.07 9.30 14.00
CA PRO A 155 -1.34 10.56 14.14
C PRO A 155 -1.95 11.59 13.18
N ILE A 156 -1.98 12.84 13.61
CA ILE A 156 -2.58 13.93 12.81
C ILE A 156 -1.53 14.52 11.89
#